data_d2bbe8e6bd6378041c2dd5ab085762ca
#
_entry.id   d2bbe8e6bd6378041c2dd5ab085762ca
#
_cell.length_a   1.000
_cell.length_b   1.000
_cell.length_c   1.000
_cell.angle_alpha   90.00
_cell.angle_beta   90.00
_cell.angle_gamma   90.00
#
_symmetry.space_group_name_H-M   'P 1'
#
loop_
_entity.id
_entity.type
_entity.pdbx_description
1 polymer ?
#
loop_
_entity_poly.entity_id
_entity_poly.type
_entity_poly.pdbx_seq_one_letter_code
_entity_poly.pdbx_strand_id
1 'polypeptide(L)'
;MQRMTTRGVEWLSAAADDPAGCRATWADDPRAPYAFAAGRFFDVVTVDQRVGMEAFDQLLRRGLPFGPVVLDQKARRVGFFLGSRSDETFSHHLAQEAGAPPPYRYLSQSSVVVVPGPMPMTGDRYQWLRAPTRRPIANPLRPVALATMLIASAELIARVDSYSERYPSAAAFALGGFERRTTDAG
;
A
#
# COMPACT_ATOMS: atom_id res chain seq x y z
N MET A 1 -9.85 -3.84 6.81
CA MET A 1 -10.00 -2.41 6.45
C MET A 1 -9.84 -1.57 7.70
N GLN A 2 -9.01 -0.56 7.65
CA GLN A 2 -8.71 0.26 8.82
C GLN A 2 -9.33 1.67 8.67
N ARG A 3 -9.63 2.30 9.82
CA ARG A 3 -10.12 3.68 9.92
C ARG A 3 -9.02 4.55 10.52
N MET A 4 -8.99 5.83 10.15
CA MET A 4 -8.10 6.77 10.80
C MET A 4 -8.55 7.05 12.23
N THR A 5 -7.61 7.29 13.13
CA THR A 5 -7.90 7.88 14.43
C THR A 5 -8.06 9.40 14.30
N THR A 6 -8.63 10.06 15.31
CA THR A 6 -8.71 11.53 15.35
C THR A 6 -7.36 12.19 15.10
N ARG A 7 -6.29 11.72 15.77
CA ARG A 7 -4.93 12.23 15.57
C ARG A 7 -4.37 11.95 14.16
N GLY A 8 -4.80 10.83 13.54
CA GLY A 8 -4.46 10.52 12.16
C GLY A 8 -5.11 11.49 11.18
N VAL A 9 -6.38 11.82 11.39
CA VAL A 9 -7.12 12.82 10.63
C VAL A 9 -6.50 14.20 10.78
N GLU A 10 -6.21 14.63 12.01
CA GLU A 10 -5.54 15.91 12.31
C GLU A 10 -4.19 16.03 11.58
N TRP A 11 -3.36 14.99 11.67
CA TRP A 11 -2.07 14.99 11.01
C TRP A 11 -2.20 15.06 9.49
N LEU A 12 -3.03 14.20 8.91
CA LEU A 12 -3.12 14.10 7.45
C LEU A 12 -3.80 15.33 6.87
N SER A 13 -4.88 15.83 7.46
CA SER A 13 -5.51 17.06 6.99
C SER A 13 -4.58 18.28 7.09
N ALA A 14 -3.73 18.36 8.11
CA ALA A 14 -2.71 19.42 8.22
C ALA A 14 -1.62 19.33 7.13
N ALA A 15 -1.48 18.18 6.48
CA ALA A 15 -0.55 17.98 5.36
C ALA A 15 -1.16 18.35 4.00
N ALA A 16 -2.45 18.66 3.92
CA ALA A 16 -3.11 19.12 2.69
C ALA A 16 -2.67 20.55 2.31
N ASP A 17 -2.78 20.88 1.03
CA ASP A 17 -2.56 22.24 0.55
C ASP A 17 -3.63 23.21 1.10
N ASP A 18 -4.87 22.72 1.23
CA ASP A 18 -5.94 23.40 1.97
C ASP A 18 -6.40 22.54 3.16
N PRO A 19 -5.79 22.73 4.36
CA PRO A 19 -6.14 21.96 5.55
C PRO A 19 -7.57 22.19 6.04
N ALA A 20 -8.13 23.38 5.82
CA ALA A 20 -9.48 23.72 6.23
C ALA A 20 -10.52 23.02 5.34
N GLY A 21 -10.34 23.11 4.03
CA GLY A 21 -11.17 22.42 3.03
C GLY A 21 -11.10 20.89 3.18
N CYS A 22 -9.94 20.34 3.44
CA CYS A 22 -9.80 18.90 3.71
C CYS A 22 -10.61 18.46 4.93
N ARG A 23 -10.54 19.19 6.04
CA ARG A 23 -11.34 18.89 7.25
C ARG A 23 -12.83 19.07 7.01
N ALA A 24 -13.24 20.10 6.29
CA ALA A 24 -14.65 20.33 5.94
C ALA A 24 -15.19 19.19 5.07
N THR A 25 -14.44 18.77 4.05
CA THR A 25 -14.80 17.63 3.19
C THR A 25 -15.00 16.35 4.02
N TRP A 26 -14.08 16.05 4.94
CA TRP A 26 -14.16 14.83 5.75
C TRP A 26 -15.16 14.91 6.91
N ALA A 27 -15.57 16.13 7.32
CA ALA A 27 -16.66 16.33 8.26
C ALA A 27 -18.03 16.10 7.61
N ASP A 28 -18.17 16.51 6.35
CA ASP A 28 -19.37 16.31 5.54
C ASP A 28 -19.52 14.86 5.07
N ASP A 29 -18.47 14.31 4.44
CA ASP A 29 -18.41 12.89 4.04
C ASP A 29 -17.10 12.24 4.50
N PRO A 30 -17.12 11.44 5.59
CA PRO A 30 -15.95 10.72 6.08
C PRO A 30 -15.37 9.65 5.12
N ARG A 31 -16.09 9.36 4.03
CA ARG A 31 -15.63 8.42 2.98
C ARG A 31 -14.95 9.14 1.82
N ALA A 32 -15.15 10.44 1.69
CA ALA A 32 -14.68 11.21 0.55
C ALA A 32 -13.15 11.08 0.40
N PRO A 33 -12.64 10.65 -0.76
CA PRO A 33 -11.21 10.68 -1.01
C PRO A 33 -10.74 12.13 -1.14
N TYR A 34 -9.46 12.36 -0.80
CA TYR A 34 -8.86 13.68 -0.91
C TYR A 34 -7.50 13.60 -1.60
N ALA A 35 -7.17 14.63 -2.40
CA ALA A 35 -5.90 14.71 -3.12
C ALA A 35 -4.87 15.48 -2.30
N PHE A 36 -3.65 14.95 -2.19
CA PHE A 36 -2.53 15.54 -1.47
C PHE A 36 -1.32 15.72 -2.38
N ALA A 37 -0.63 16.83 -2.24
CA ALA A 37 0.70 16.98 -2.82
C ALA A 37 1.71 16.15 -2.03
N ALA A 38 2.46 15.30 -2.72
CA ALA A 38 3.57 14.55 -2.15
C ALA A 38 4.84 15.41 -2.07
N GLY A 39 5.85 14.95 -1.33
CA GLY A 39 7.18 15.55 -1.23
C GLY A 39 7.38 16.53 -0.09
N ARG A 40 6.32 17.18 0.40
CA ARG A 40 6.44 18.17 1.51
C ARG A 40 6.43 17.48 2.88
N PHE A 41 5.46 16.63 3.13
CA PHE A 41 5.26 15.98 4.44
C PHE A 41 5.50 14.48 4.37
N PHE A 42 5.34 13.89 3.20
CA PHE A 42 5.55 12.48 2.94
C PHE A 42 5.81 12.26 1.45
N ASP A 43 6.46 11.16 1.14
CA ASP A 43 6.57 10.57 -0.19
C ASP A 43 5.71 9.30 -0.25
N VAL A 44 5.39 8.84 -1.46
CA VAL A 44 4.63 7.59 -1.63
C VAL A 44 5.26 6.73 -2.71
N VAL A 45 5.53 5.46 -2.40
CA VAL A 45 5.92 4.46 -3.38
C VAL A 45 4.69 3.66 -3.79
N THR A 46 4.37 3.65 -5.09
CA THR A 46 3.25 2.87 -5.61
C THR A 46 3.73 1.71 -6.47
N VAL A 47 3.15 0.54 -6.25
CA VAL A 47 3.46 -0.69 -6.98
C VAL A 47 2.17 -1.39 -7.43
N ASP A 48 2.29 -2.41 -8.28
CA ASP A 48 1.16 -3.28 -8.61
C ASP A 48 0.54 -3.89 -7.34
N GLN A 49 -0.76 -4.10 -7.37
CA GLN A 49 -1.51 -4.57 -6.21
C GLN A 49 -1.01 -5.92 -5.69
N ARG A 50 -0.67 -6.86 -6.57
CA ARG A 50 -0.25 -8.20 -6.16
C ARG A 50 1.07 -8.15 -5.40
N VAL A 51 2.05 -7.44 -5.93
CA VAL A 51 3.35 -7.22 -5.26
C VAL A 51 3.17 -6.41 -3.97
N GLY A 52 2.35 -5.36 -4.02
CA GLY A 52 2.13 -4.49 -2.88
C GLY A 52 1.42 -5.17 -1.72
N MET A 53 0.45 -6.04 -1.98
CA MET A 53 -0.24 -6.82 -0.95
C MET A 53 0.70 -7.82 -0.28
N GLU A 54 1.53 -8.51 -1.07
CA GLU A 54 2.55 -9.42 -0.53
C GLU A 54 3.59 -8.68 0.31
N ALA A 55 4.11 -7.55 -0.19
CA ALA A 55 5.05 -6.73 0.58
C ALA A 55 4.44 -6.20 1.89
N PHE A 56 3.18 -5.77 1.86
CA PHE A 56 2.45 -5.34 3.04
C PHE A 56 2.34 -6.46 4.08
N ASP A 57 1.99 -7.66 3.65
CA ASP A 57 1.87 -8.82 4.53
C ASP A 57 3.24 -9.22 5.12
N GLN A 58 4.31 -9.23 4.32
CA GLN A 58 5.68 -9.49 4.79
C GLN A 58 6.16 -8.45 5.81
N LEU A 59 5.92 -7.16 5.56
CA LEU A 59 6.25 -6.08 6.50
C LEU A 59 5.53 -6.27 7.82
N LEU A 60 4.25 -6.64 7.77
CA LEU A 60 3.42 -6.85 8.95
C LEU A 60 3.86 -8.08 9.75
N ARG A 61 4.03 -9.23 9.10
CA ARG A 61 4.43 -10.50 9.75
C ARG A 61 5.82 -10.42 10.39
N ARG A 62 6.73 -9.70 9.79
CA ARG A 62 8.11 -9.54 10.29
C ARG A 62 8.26 -8.42 11.32
N GLY A 63 7.20 -7.66 11.60
CA GLY A 63 7.25 -6.52 12.51
C GLY A 63 8.17 -5.39 12.02
N LEU A 64 8.40 -5.29 10.71
CA LEU A 64 9.27 -4.28 10.13
C LEU A 64 8.60 -2.89 10.17
N PRO A 65 9.39 -1.81 10.27
CA PRO A 65 8.83 -0.46 10.33
C PRO A 65 8.29 -0.03 8.96
N PHE A 66 7.00 0.35 8.89
CA PHE A 66 6.40 0.95 7.71
C PHE A 66 5.33 1.98 8.10
N GLY A 67 5.01 2.87 7.17
CA GLY A 67 4.04 3.95 7.32
C GLY A 67 2.60 3.53 7.01
N PRO A 68 1.70 4.50 6.80
CA PRO A 68 0.38 4.26 6.24
C PRO A 68 0.48 3.57 4.87
N VAL A 69 -0.54 2.76 4.54
CA VAL A 69 -0.60 2.06 3.26
C VAL A 69 -2.01 2.18 2.69
N VAL A 70 -2.10 2.63 1.44
CA VAL A 70 -3.33 2.84 0.70
C VAL A 70 -3.47 1.83 -0.44
N LEU A 71 -4.69 1.40 -0.71
CA LEU A 71 -5.06 0.60 -1.87
C LEU A 71 -5.96 1.42 -2.79
N ASP A 72 -5.58 1.57 -4.07
CA ASP A 72 -6.47 1.97 -5.17
C ASP A 72 -6.93 0.70 -5.89
N GLN A 73 -8.14 0.26 -5.58
CA GLN A 73 -8.71 -0.96 -6.16
C GLN A 73 -8.90 -0.86 -7.69
N LYS A 74 -9.34 0.30 -8.18
CA LYS A 74 -9.60 0.50 -9.61
C LYS A 74 -8.31 0.52 -10.42
N ALA A 75 -7.27 1.17 -9.91
CA ALA A 75 -5.97 1.20 -10.57
C ALA A 75 -5.12 -0.05 -10.27
N ARG A 76 -5.57 -0.94 -9.36
CA ARG A 76 -4.83 -2.11 -8.88
C ARG A 76 -3.43 -1.74 -8.38
N ARG A 77 -3.37 -0.73 -7.52
CA ARG A 77 -2.12 -0.19 -6.98
C ARG A 77 -2.15 -0.13 -5.46
N VAL A 78 -1.01 -0.44 -4.84
CA VAL A 78 -0.77 -0.21 -3.41
C VAL A 78 0.23 0.91 -3.26
N GLY A 79 -0.05 1.87 -2.39
CA GLY A 79 0.80 3.01 -2.08
C GLY A 79 1.31 2.95 -0.65
N PHE A 80 2.64 2.98 -0.47
CA PHE A 80 3.32 2.99 0.82
C PHE A 80 3.84 4.38 1.14
N PHE A 81 3.46 4.93 2.28
CA PHE A 81 3.89 6.24 2.73
C PHE A 81 5.26 6.16 3.40
N LEU A 82 6.18 6.98 2.93
CA LEU A 82 7.51 7.20 3.48
C LEU A 82 7.61 8.60 4.07
N GLY A 83 8.67 8.89 4.82
CA GLY A 83 9.02 10.26 5.15
C GLY A 83 9.38 11.04 3.88
N SER A 84 9.16 12.37 3.90
CA SER A 84 9.64 13.20 2.79
C SER A 84 11.16 13.09 2.64
N ARG A 85 11.64 13.18 1.38
CA ARG A 85 13.07 13.05 1.02
C ARG A 85 13.64 11.66 1.32
N SER A 86 12.84 10.61 1.18
CA SER A 86 13.30 9.22 1.32
C SER A 86 13.73 8.58 0.00
N ASP A 87 13.64 9.28 -1.11
CA ASP A 87 13.90 8.80 -2.47
C ASP A 87 15.33 8.27 -2.66
N GLU A 88 16.32 9.02 -2.21
CA GLU A 88 17.72 8.61 -2.31
C GLU A 88 18.00 7.33 -1.51
N THR A 89 17.54 7.29 -0.25
CA THR A 89 17.71 6.12 0.61
C THR A 89 16.98 4.91 0.04
N PHE A 90 15.73 5.10 -0.42
CA PHE A 90 14.93 4.02 -1.01
C PHE A 90 15.59 3.46 -2.27
N SER A 91 15.97 4.34 -3.22
CA SER A 91 16.59 3.96 -4.49
C SER A 91 17.94 3.29 -4.31
N HIS A 92 18.75 3.79 -3.37
CA HIS A 92 20.04 3.21 -3.05
C HIS A 92 19.90 1.77 -2.54
N HIS A 93 19.02 1.52 -1.57
CA HIS A 93 18.79 0.17 -1.06
C HIS A 93 18.14 -0.74 -2.10
N LEU A 94 17.22 -0.23 -2.90
CA LEU A 94 16.61 -0.99 -3.97
C LEU A 94 17.67 -1.48 -5.00
N ALA A 95 18.68 -0.65 -5.28
CA ALA A 95 19.79 -1.01 -6.19
C ALA A 95 20.82 -1.97 -5.58
N GLN A 96 20.90 -2.04 -4.25
CA GLN A 96 21.83 -2.95 -3.55
C GLN A 96 21.27 -4.37 -3.39
N GLU A 97 19.98 -4.56 -3.48
CA GLU A 97 19.36 -5.88 -3.37
C GLU A 97 19.69 -6.74 -4.60
N ALA A 98 19.88 -8.03 -4.37
CA ALA A 98 20.28 -8.96 -5.42
C ALA A 98 19.20 -9.26 -6.46
N GLY A 99 17.94 -8.95 -6.16
CA GLY A 99 16.79 -9.22 -7.01
C GLY A 99 16.44 -8.07 -7.96
N ALA A 100 15.67 -8.36 -9.00
CA ALA A 100 15.14 -7.33 -9.88
C ALA A 100 14.00 -6.56 -9.20
N PRO A 101 14.07 -5.22 -9.15
CA PRO A 101 12.99 -4.43 -8.56
C PRO A 101 11.71 -4.55 -9.40
N PRO A 102 10.54 -4.66 -8.75
CA PRO A 102 9.27 -4.60 -9.47
C PRO A 102 9.06 -3.21 -10.07
N PRO A 103 8.24 -3.07 -11.13
CA PRO A 103 7.83 -1.76 -11.63
C PRO A 103 7.16 -0.94 -10.52
N TYR A 104 7.70 0.22 -10.21
CA TYR A 104 7.18 1.12 -9.20
C TYR A 104 7.11 2.56 -9.70
N ARG A 105 6.36 3.41 -8.99
CA ARG A 105 6.42 4.86 -9.14
C ARG A 105 6.74 5.46 -7.77
N TYR A 106 7.71 6.34 -7.74
CA TYR A 106 8.03 7.15 -6.58
C TYR A 106 7.35 8.51 -6.74
N LEU A 107 6.43 8.83 -5.84
CA LEU A 107 5.69 10.08 -5.81
C LEU A 107 6.31 10.98 -4.75
N SER A 108 7.01 12.00 -5.21
CA SER A 108 7.64 13.04 -4.38
C SER A 108 7.15 14.42 -4.83
N GLN A 109 8.00 15.43 -4.74
CA GLN A 109 7.67 16.81 -5.10
C GLN A 109 7.03 16.91 -6.50
N SER A 110 6.00 17.73 -6.64
CA SER A 110 5.17 17.89 -7.85
C SER A 110 4.28 16.68 -8.22
N SER A 111 4.19 15.68 -7.35
CA SER A 111 3.28 14.54 -7.53
C SER A 111 2.04 14.69 -6.65
N VAL A 112 0.92 14.11 -7.11
CA VAL A 112 -0.34 14.08 -6.37
C VAL A 112 -0.68 12.64 -6.04
N VAL A 113 -1.12 12.40 -4.80
CA VAL A 113 -1.66 11.13 -4.34
C VAL A 113 -3.09 11.32 -3.84
N VAL A 114 -3.99 10.45 -4.26
CA VAL A 114 -5.35 10.43 -3.74
C VAL A 114 -5.42 9.38 -2.63
N VAL A 115 -5.92 9.78 -1.49
CA VAL A 115 -6.07 8.91 -0.31
C VAL A 115 -7.55 8.74 0.05
N PRO A 116 -7.91 7.62 0.71
CA PRO A 116 -9.26 7.45 1.23
C PRO A 116 -9.57 8.47 2.33
N GLY A 117 -10.86 8.74 2.53
CA GLY A 117 -11.32 9.46 3.70
C GLY A 117 -11.01 8.73 5.02
N PRO A 118 -11.38 9.32 6.17
CA PRO A 118 -11.16 8.74 7.49
C PRO A 118 -11.84 7.38 7.72
N MET A 119 -13.00 7.16 7.09
CA MET A 119 -13.85 5.99 7.33
C MET A 119 -14.29 5.32 6.03
N PRO A 120 -13.36 4.83 5.21
CA PRO A 120 -13.72 4.17 3.95
C PRO A 120 -14.49 2.87 4.24
N MET A 121 -15.39 2.51 3.33
CA MET A 121 -16.15 1.26 3.38
C MET A 121 -15.63 0.21 2.40
N THR A 122 -16.06 -1.03 2.63
CA THR A 122 -15.82 -2.12 1.67
C THR A 122 -16.47 -1.77 0.34
N GLY A 123 -15.71 -1.87 -0.76
CA GLY A 123 -16.18 -1.48 -2.09
C GLY A 123 -15.81 -0.05 -2.51
N ASP A 124 -15.36 0.81 -1.61
CA ASP A 124 -14.80 2.10 -2.01
C ASP A 124 -13.53 1.89 -2.83
N ARG A 125 -13.33 2.74 -3.84
CA ARG A 125 -12.15 2.68 -4.71
C ARG A 125 -10.85 2.77 -3.92
N TYR A 126 -10.79 3.71 -2.96
CA TYR A 126 -9.62 3.94 -2.13
C TYR A 126 -9.85 3.39 -0.73
N GLN A 127 -8.91 2.60 -0.24
CA GLN A 127 -9.02 1.95 1.07
C GLN A 127 -7.69 2.04 1.84
N TRP A 128 -7.77 2.11 3.17
CA TRP A 128 -6.61 1.97 4.02
C TRP A 128 -6.33 0.50 4.31
N LEU A 129 -5.19 -0.02 3.88
CA LEU A 129 -4.63 -1.27 4.40
C LEU A 129 -4.02 -1.01 5.78
N ARG A 130 -3.37 0.13 5.93
CA ARG A 130 -2.92 0.67 7.20
C ARG A 130 -3.22 2.16 7.27
N ALA A 131 -4.22 2.52 8.07
CA ALA A 131 -4.60 3.90 8.24
C ALA A 131 -3.60 4.67 9.11
N PRO A 132 -3.40 5.98 8.89
CA PRO A 132 -2.64 6.81 9.80
C PRO A 132 -3.36 6.93 11.15
N THR A 133 -2.65 6.61 12.24
CA THR A 133 -3.16 6.73 13.60
C THR A 133 -2.68 7.98 14.33
N ARG A 134 -1.58 8.56 13.87
CA ARG A 134 -0.95 9.79 14.36
C ARG A 134 0.10 10.23 13.35
N ARG A 135 0.69 11.41 13.57
CA ARG A 135 1.86 11.84 12.79
C ARG A 135 2.94 10.74 12.84
N PRO A 136 3.40 10.23 11.69
CA PRO A 136 4.47 9.24 11.67
C PRO A 136 5.75 9.83 12.26
N ILE A 137 6.38 9.11 13.18
CA ILE A 137 7.72 9.44 13.67
C ILE A 137 8.70 9.12 12.53
N ALA A 138 9.67 10.00 12.29
CA ALA A 138 10.74 9.72 11.33
C ALA A 138 11.45 8.41 11.70
N ASN A 139 11.59 7.53 10.73
CA ASN A 139 12.31 6.26 10.92
C ASN A 139 13.07 5.93 9.63
N PRO A 140 14.41 6.03 9.64
CA PRO A 140 15.25 5.81 8.47
C PRO A 140 15.21 4.37 7.95
N LEU A 141 14.76 3.42 8.75
CA LEU A 141 14.64 2.02 8.34
C LEU A 141 13.39 1.76 7.47
N ARG A 142 12.42 2.68 7.41
CA ARG A 142 11.22 2.46 6.58
C ARG A 142 11.51 2.32 5.09
N PRO A 143 12.27 3.21 4.45
CA PRO A 143 12.60 3.06 3.04
C PRO A 143 13.42 1.79 2.78
N VAL A 144 14.32 1.43 3.69
CA VAL A 144 15.12 0.19 3.62
C VAL A 144 14.22 -1.04 3.67
N ALA A 145 13.39 -1.14 4.70
CA ALA A 145 12.47 -2.26 4.89
C ALA A 145 11.52 -2.42 3.70
N LEU A 146 11.01 -1.30 3.17
CA LEU A 146 10.14 -1.33 2.00
C LEU A 146 10.88 -1.81 0.76
N ALA A 147 12.08 -1.30 0.47
CA ALA A 147 12.88 -1.72 -0.69
C ALA A 147 13.14 -3.22 -0.68
N THR A 148 13.64 -3.75 0.44
CA THR A 148 13.91 -5.19 0.61
C THR A 148 12.64 -6.03 0.44
N MET A 149 11.51 -5.61 1.05
CA MET A 149 10.28 -6.41 0.95
C MET A 149 9.64 -6.35 -0.43
N LEU A 150 9.77 -5.26 -1.17
CA LEU A 150 9.27 -5.18 -2.54
C LEU A 150 10.01 -6.15 -3.47
N ILE A 151 11.33 -6.24 -3.37
CA ILE A 151 12.12 -7.17 -4.16
C ILE A 151 11.79 -8.63 -3.77
N ALA A 152 11.80 -8.95 -2.48
CA ALA A 152 11.49 -10.29 -2.01
C ALA A 152 10.08 -10.75 -2.44
N SER A 153 9.10 -9.82 -2.43
CA SER A 153 7.73 -10.10 -2.87
C SER A 153 7.64 -10.31 -4.39
N ALA A 154 8.36 -9.49 -5.17
CA ALA A 154 8.42 -9.66 -6.61
C ALA A 154 9.04 -10.99 -7.01
N GLU A 155 10.13 -11.39 -6.38
CA GLU A 155 10.79 -12.69 -6.60
C GLU A 155 9.90 -13.88 -6.21
N LEU A 156 9.18 -13.76 -5.08
CA LEU A 156 8.25 -14.80 -4.66
C LEU A 156 7.14 -14.99 -5.71
N ILE A 157 6.54 -13.88 -6.17
CA ILE A 157 5.49 -13.90 -7.17
C ILE A 157 6.00 -14.49 -8.50
N ALA A 158 7.19 -14.07 -8.96
CA ALA A 158 7.79 -14.60 -10.19
C ALA A 158 8.04 -16.11 -10.11
N ARG A 159 8.48 -16.62 -8.94
CA ARG A 159 8.64 -18.07 -8.72
C ARG A 159 7.30 -18.81 -8.75
N VAL A 160 6.26 -18.27 -8.12
CA VAL A 160 4.92 -18.86 -8.13
C VAL A 160 4.35 -18.90 -9.55
N ASP A 161 4.51 -17.82 -10.32
CA ASP A 161 4.04 -17.74 -11.71
C ASP A 161 4.79 -18.76 -12.59
N SER A 162 6.12 -18.83 -12.49
CA SER A 162 6.92 -19.83 -13.21
C SER A 162 6.57 -21.27 -12.86
N TYR A 163 6.22 -21.54 -11.60
CA TYR A 163 5.74 -22.86 -11.18
C TYR A 163 4.38 -23.18 -11.77
N SER A 164 3.45 -22.24 -11.75
CA SER A 164 2.12 -22.42 -12.32
C SER A 164 2.14 -22.65 -13.83
N GLU A 165 3.06 -22.00 -14.53
CA GLU A 165 3.28 -22.22 -15.98
C GLU A 165 3.82 -23.61 -16.29
N ARG A 166 4.75 -24.14 -15.46
CA ARG A 166 5.31 -25.49 -15.62
C ARG A 166 4.33 -26.59 -15.28
N TYR A 167 3.42 -26.35 -14.34
CA TYR A 167 2.50 -27.36 -13.81
C TYR A 167 1.06 -26.87 -13.85
N PRO A 168 0.48 -26.67 -15.04
CA PRO A 168 -0.87 -26.09 -15.16
C PRO A 168 -1.97 -26.98 -14.53
N SER A 169 -1.76 -28.31 -14.46
CA SER A 169 -2.67 -29.23 -13.78
C SER A 169 -2.71 -29.07 -12.26
N ALA A 170 -1.58 -28.69 -11.64
CA ALA A 170 -1.54 -28.44 -10.20
C ALA A 170 -2.32 -27.16 -9.81
N ALA A 171 -2.26 -26.13 -10.65
CA ALA A 171 -3.05 -24.91 -10.49
C ALA A 171 -4.56 -25.17 -10.64
N ALA A 172 -4.99 -26.04 -11.56
CA ALA A 172 -6.38 -26.42 -11.74
C ALA A 172 -6.92 -27.23 -10.53
N PHE A 173 -6.09 -28.07 -9.91
CA PHE A 173 -6.47 -28.81 -8.70
C PHE A 173 -6.67 -27.91 -7.47
N ALA A 174 -5.85 -26.89 -7.31
CA ALA A 174 -5.96 -25.93 -6.21
C ALA A 174 -7.24 -25.06 -6.31
N LEU A 175 -7.68 -24.74 -7.52
CA LEU A 175 -8.89 -23.95 -7.77
C LEU A 175 -10.17 -24.83 -7.79
N GLY A 176 -10.08 -26.09 -8.24
CA GLY A 176 -11.22 -27.02 -8.34
C GLY A 176 -11.63 -27.72 -7.04
N GLY A 177 -10.78 -27.66 -6.01
CA GLY A 177 -11.04 -28.28 -4.71
C GLY A 177 -12.07 -27.56 -3.84
N PHE A 178 -12.44 -26.34 -4.18
CA PHE A 178 -13.37 -25.53 -3.39
C PHE A 178 -14.85 -25.65 -3.82
N GLU A 179 -15.12 -26.10 -5.04
CA GLU A 179 -16.49 -26.16 -5.58
C GLU A 179 -17.27 -27.46 -5.31
N ARG A 180 -16.67 -28.49 -4.71
CA ARG A 180 -17.31 -29.79 -4.54
C ARG A 180 -17.87 -30.10 -3.15
N ARG A 181 -18.04 -29.15 -2.25
CA ARG A 181 -18.60 -29.41 -0.90
C ARG A 181 -19.97 -28.81 -0.60
N THR A 182 -20.72 -28.32 -1.60
CA THR A 182 -22.04 -27.72 -1.34
C THR A 182 -23.24 -28.43 -2.01
N THR A 183 -23.05 -29.64 -2.51
CA THR A 183 -24.18 -30.38 -3.09
C THR A 183 -24.22 -31.84 -2.58
N ASP A 184 -24.34 -31.99 -1.25
CA ASP A 184 -24.92 -33.25 -0.71
C ASP A 184 -25.39 -33.00 0.74
N ALA A 185 -26.58 -32.43 0.89
CA ALA A 185 -27.46 -32.54 2.05
C ALA A 185 -28.89 -32.21 1.57
N GLY A 186 -29.53 -33.19 0.96
CA GLY A 186 -30.97 -33.23 0.80
C GLY A 186 -31.57 -34.05 1.93
#